data_5c11bf06d942d07a2fa2b546f3446601
#
_entry.id   5c11bf06d942d07a2fa2b546f3446601
#
_cell.length_a   1.000
_cell.length_b   1.000
_cell.length_c   1.000
_cell.angle_alpha   90.00
_cell.angle_beta   90.00
_cell.angle_gamma   90.00
#
_symmetry.space_group_name_H-M   'P 1'
#
loop_
_entity.id
_entity.type
_entity.pdbx_description
1 polymer ?
#
loop_
_entity_poly.entity_id
_entity_poly.type
_entity_poly.pdbx_seq_one_letter_code
_entity_poly.pdbx_strand_id
1 'polypeptide(L)'
;AVTGYLEELGFRVTYLKVDADGIISLDELREAVCEDTILVSMMMVNNEIGAVEPIEEAIKVIKEKNPNTLVHVDAIQAYGKYRIFPKKLGIDMLSVSGHKIHAPKGTGFL
;
A
#
# COMPACT_ATOMS: atom_id res chain seq x y z
N ALA A 1 -9.43 13.04 1.97
CA ALA A 1 -8.53 12.13 1.26
C ALA A 1 -9.25 11.48 0.08
N VAL A 2 -8.47 10.90 -0.83
CA VAL A 2 -9.02 10.22 -2.02
C VAL A 2 -9.98 9.09 -1.65
N THR A 3 -9.66 8.31 -0.63
CA THR A 3 -10.51 7.20 -0.16
C THR A 3 -11.87 7.68 0.35
N GLY A 4 -11.92 8.81 1.07
CA GLY A 4 -13.17 9.41 1.50
C GLY A 4 -14.06 9.85 0.33
N TYR A 5 -13.43 10.38 -0.71
CA TYR A 5 -14.13 10.75 -1.95
C TYR A 5 -14.72 9.51 -2.65
N LEU A 6 -13.96 8.41 -2.68
CA LEU A 6 -14.46 7.15 -3.26
C LEU A 6 -15.67 6.61 -2.50
N GLU A 7 -15.66 6.72 -1.17
CA GLU A 7 -16.84 6.33 -0.36
C GLU A 7 -18.08 7.13 -0.75
N GLU A 8 -17.92 8.44 -0.97
CA GLU A 8 -19.03 9.32 -1.42
C GLU A 8 -19.58 8.91 -2.78
N LEU A 9 -18.75 8.32 -3.66
CA LEU A 9 -19.15 7.79 -4.95
C LEU A 9 -19.81 6.41 -4.89
N GLY A 10 -19.92 5.82 -3.69
CA GLY A 10 -20.56 4.51 -3.48
C GLY A 10 -19.61 3.32 -3.43
N PHE A 11 -18.31 3.53 -3.46
CA PHE A 11 -17.33 2.47 -3.23
C PHE A 11 -17.26 2.10 -1.75
N ARG A 12 -17.14 0.83 -1.46
CA ARG A 12 -16.89 0.35 -0.09
C ARG A 12 -15.40 0.43 0.20
N VAL A 13 -15.05 1.16 1.25
CA VAL A 13 -13.66 1.32 1.67
C VAL A 13 -13.48 0.74 3.07
N THR A 14 -12.51 -0.14 3.23
CA THR A 14 -12.14 -0.72 4.53
C THR A 14 -10.78 -0.18 4.92
N TYR A 15 -10.69 0.38 6.11
CA TYR A 15 -9.43 0.86 6.69
C TYR A 15 -8.92 -0.17 7.67
N LEU A 16 -7.73 -0.75 7.39
CA LEU A 16 -7.12 -1.71 8.30
C LEU A 16 -6.51 -0.98 9.50
N LYS A 17 -6.66 -1.58 10.67
CA LYS A 17 -6.02 -1.09 11.88
C LYS A 17 -4.58 -1.58 11.94
N VAL A 18 -3.74 -0.78 12.58
CA VAL A 18 -2.36 -1.14 12.87
C VAL A 18 -2.22 -1.48 14.36
N ASP A 19 -1.21 -2.28 14.69
CA ASP A 19 -0.90 -2.61 16.08
C ASP A 19 -0.14 -1.45 16.77
N ALA A 20 0.32 -1.68 18.01
CA ALA A 20 1.06 -0.68 18.78
C ALA A 20 2.38 -0.26 18.11
N ASP A 21 2.94 -1.10 17.24
CA ASP A 21 4.16 -0.84 16.48
C ASP A 21 3.86 -0.23 15.10
N GLY A 22 2.59 -0.01 14.76
CA GLY A 22 2.19 0.57 13.49
C GLY A 22 2.12 -0.42 12.33
N ILE A 23 2.11 -1.72 12.61
CA ILE A 23 2.13 -2.79 11.62
C ILE A 23 0.71 -3.33 11.42
N ILE A 24 0.33 -3.56 10.15
CA ILE A 24 -0.97 -4.15 9.82
C ILE A 24 -1.03 -5.63 10.23
N SER A 25 -2.24 -6.10 10.54
CA SER A 25 -2.48 -7.53 10.77
C SER A 25 -2.75 -8.23 9.44
N LEU A 26 -1.97 -9.26 9.13
CA LEU A 26 -2.18 -10.08 7.93
C LEU A 26 -3.49 -10.87 8.00
N ASP A 27 -3.91 -11.29 9.20
CA ASP A 27 -5.19 -11.98 9.39
C ASP A 27 -6.37 -11.05 9.10
N GLU A 28 -6.32 -9.81 9.59
CA GLU A 28 -7.33 -8.79 9.31
C GLU A 28 -7.38 -8.45 7.81
N LEU A 29 -6.23 -8.34 7.16
CA LEU A 29 -6.12 -8.13 5.72
C LEU A 29 -6.79 -9.29 4.96
N ARG A 30 -6.52 -10.53 5.36
CA ARG A 30 -7.11 -11.72 4.74
C ARG A 30 -8.63 -11.71 4.86
N GLU A 31 -9.17 -11.32 6.00
CA GLU A 31 -10.61 -11.21 6.20
C GLU A 31 -11.24 -10.08 5.39
N ALA A 32 -10.53 -8.97 5.23
CA ALA A 32 -11.04 -7.79 4.52
C ALA A 32 -11.09 -7.97 3.00
N VAL A 33 -10.13 -8.70 2.41
CA VAL A 33 -10.09 -8.95 0.96
C VAL A 33 -11.18 -9.96 0.58
N CYS A 34 -12.00 -9.61 -0.42
CA CYS A 34 -13.08 -10.45 -0.92
C CYS A 34 -13.12 -10.42 -2.45
N GLU A 35 -14.08 -11.11 -3.05
CA GLU A 35 -14.24 -11.18 -4.50
C GLU A 35 -14.47 -9.81 -5.15
N ASP A 36 -15.06 -8.88 -4.41
CA ASP A 36 -15.37 -7.52 -4.87
C ASP A 36 -14.21 -6.53 -4.68
N THR A 37 -13.12 -6.94 -4.03
CA THR A 37 -11.99 -6.07 -3.77
C THR A 37 -11.24 -5.79 -5.06
N ILE A 38 -11.21 -4.53 -5.50
CA ILE A 38 -10.55 -4.13 -6.74
C ILE A 38 -9.15 -3.58 -6.51
N LEU A 39 -8.92 -2.94 -5.36
CA LEU A 39 -7.67 -2.28 -5.05
C LEU A 39 -7.34 -2.38 -3.57
N VAL A 40 -6.10 -2.69 -3.27
CA VAL A 40 -5.53 -2.54 -1.94
C VAL A 40 -4.38 -1.54 -2.04
N SER A 41 -4.45 -0.50 -1.21
CA SER A 41 -3.41 0.54 -1.15
C SER A 41 -2.76 0.53 0.23
N MET A 42 -1.43 0.50 0.26
CA MET A 42 -0.69 0.50 1.52
C MET A 42 0.62 1.27 1.40
N MET A 43 1.14 1.73 2.52
CA MET A 43 2.46 2.36 2.60
C MET A 43 3.51 1.29 2.88
N MET A 44 4.68 1.38 2.24
CA MET A 44 5.80 0.48 2.55
C MET A 44 6.44 0.86 3.89
N VAL A 45 6.62 2.15 4.12
CA VAL A 45 7.13 2.69 5.38
C VAL A 45 6.17 3.79 5.84
N ASN A 46 5.68 3.68 7.07
CA ASN A 46 4.78 4.70 7.63
C ASN A 46 5.54 6.02 7.81
N ASN A 47 4.96 7.12 7.36
CA ASN A 47 5.60 8.44 7.36
C ASN A 47 5.65 9.10 8.75
N GLU A 48 4.83 8.66 9.69
CA GLU A 48 4.78 9.24 11.03
C GLU A 48 5.72 8.55 12.01
N ILE A 49 5.72 7.22 12.02
CA ILE A 49 6.45 6.42 13.00
C ILE A 49 7.57 5.57 12.38
N GLY A 50 7.72 5.59 11.05
CA GLY A 50 8.76 4.85 10.36
C GLY A 50 8.58 3.33 10.34
N ALA A 51 7.41 2.82 10.69
CA ALA A 51 7.14 1.38 10.67
C ALA A 51 7.22 0.83 9.24
N VAL A 52 7.93 -0.28 9.06
CA VAL A 52 8.06 -0.98 7.78
C VAL A 52 7.00 -2.07 7.71
N GLU A 53 6.10 -1.96 6.73
CA GLU A 53 5.01 -2.92 6.57
C GLU A 53 5.48 -4.22 5.90
N PRO A 54 4.85 -5.38 6.22
CA PRO A 54 5.20 -6.67 5.63
C PRO A 54 4.61 -6.81 4.23
N ILE A 55 5.13 -6.05 3.27
CA ILE A 55 4.57 -5.91 1.92
C ILE A 55 4.53 -7.25 1.17
N GLU A 56 5.62 -8.02 1.20
CA GLU A 56 5.68 -9.30 0.47
C GLU A 56 4.61 -10.27 0.95
N GLU A 57 4.49 -10.43 2.27
CA GLU A 57 3.50 -11.31 2.89
C GLU A 57 2.08 -10.80 2.64
N ALA A 58 1.88 -9.49 2.72
CA ALA A 58 0.59 -8.86 2.45
C ALA A 58 0.13 -9.12 1.01
N ILE A 59 1.03 -8.96 0.05
CA ILE A 59 0.72 -9.22 -1.37
C ILE A 59 0.34 -10.68 -1.59
N LYS A 60 1.04 -11.62 -0.97
CA LYS A 60 0.70 -13.04 -1.05
C LYS A 60 -0.72 -13.29 -0.55
N VAL A 61 -1.08 -12.73 0.61
CA VAL A 61 -2.42 -12.86 1.19
C VAL A 61 -3.49 -12.31 0.22
N ILE A 62 -3.24 -11.13 -0.33
CA ILE A 62 -4.18 -10.47 -1.26
C ILE A 62 -4.39 -11.34 -2.51
N LYS A 63 -3.31 -11.78 -3.13
CA LYS A 63 -3.38 -12.55 -4.39
C LYS A 63 -3.94 -13.96 -4.19
N GLU A 64 -3.77 -14.55 -3.02
CA GLU A 64 -4.40 -15.82 -2.66
C GLU A 64 -5.93 -15.69 -2.55
N LYS A 65 -6.40 -14.61 -1.94
CA LYS A 65 -7.82 -14.34 -1.74
C LYS A 65 -8.50 -13.89 -3.03
N ASN A 66 -7.86 -13.01 -3.79
CA ASN A 66 -8.39 -12.49 -5.04
C ASN A 66 -7.23 -12.08 -5.97
N PRO A 67 -6.86 -12.94 -6.95
CA PRO A 67 -5.76 -12.65 -7.88
C PRO A 67 -6.00 -11.42 -8.75
N ASN A 68 -7.24 -10.99 -8.92
CA ASN A 68 -7.60 -9.83 -9.75
C ASN A 68 -7.49 -8.49 -9.01
N THR A 69 -7.31 -8.51 -7.69
CA THR A 69 -7.12 -7.29 -6.90
C THR A 69 -5.79 -6.63 -7.27
N LEU A 70 -5.84 -5.33 -7.60
CA LEU A 70 -4.64 -4.54 -7.86
C LEU A 70 -4.01 -4.12 -6.52
N VAL A 71 -2.69 -4.12 -6.47
CA VAL A 71 -1.93 -3.70 -5.30
C VAL A 71 -1.19 -2.41 -5.61
N HIS A 72 -1.52 -1.35 -4.89
CA HIS A 72 -0.83 -0.07 -4.92
C HIS A 72 0.01 0.06 -3.65
N VAL A 73 1.29 0.40 -3.81
CA VAL A 73 2.19 0.65 -2.68
C VAL A 73 2.71 2.07 -2.76
N ASP A 74 2.53 2.80 -1.67
CA ASP A 74 3.14 4.11 -1.50
C ASP A 74 4.54 3.90 -0.93
N ALA A 75 5.54 4.17 -1.75
CA ALA A 75 6.95 4.03 -1.40
C ALA A 75 7.65 5.37 -1.20
N ILE A 76 6.90 6.44 -0.96
CA ILE A 76 7.46 7.79 -0.78
C ILE A 76 8.55 7.80 0.31
N GLN A 77 8.34 7.08 1.40
CA GLN A 77 9.30 7.02 2.52
C GLN A 77 10.38 5.94 2.35
N ALA A 78 10.20 5.00 1.43
CA ALA A 78 11.08 3.83 1.28
C ALA A 78 12.00 3.92 0.07
N TYR A 79 11.55 4.54 -1.02
CA TYR A 79 12.30 4.60 -2.27
C TYR A 79 13.64 5.35 -2.07
N GLY A 80 14.72 4.77 -2.57
CA GLY A 80 16.07 5.29 -2.38
C GLY A 80 16.75 4.84 -1.09
N LYS A 81 15.98 4.34 -0.11
CA LYS A 81 16.50 3.80 1.18
C LYS A 81 16.49 2.29 1.21
N TYR A 82 15.54 1.67 0.50
CA TYR A 82 15.38 0.22 0.40
C TYR A 82 15.42 -0.21 -1.06
N ARG A 83 15.88 -1.43 -1.31
CA ARG A 83 15.76 -2.02 -2.64
C ARG A 83 14.32 -2.45 -2.88
N ILE A 84 13.72 -1.92 -3.95
CA ILE A 84 12.34 -2.21 -4.32
C ILE A 84 12.34 -2.81 -5.72
N PHE A 85 11.80 -4.04 -5.82
CA PHE A 85 11.63 -4.74 -7.09
C PHE A 85 10.13 -5.00 -7.30
N PRO A 86 9.38 -4.03 -7.86
CA PRO A 86 7.91 -4.11 -7.94
C PRO A 86 7.40 -5.40 -8.59
N LYS A 87 7.98 -5.81 -9.70
CA LYS A 87 7.58 -7.05 -10.39
C LYS A 87 7.80 -8.30 -9.53
N LYS A 88 8.93 -8.36 -8.84
CA LYS A 88 9.28 -9.49 -7.98
C LYS A 88 8.36 -9.57 -6.77
N LEU A 89 7.97 -8.43 -6.22
CA LEU A 89 7.05 -8.34 -5.09
C LEU A 89 5.59 -8.53 -5.47
N GLY A 90 5.24 -8.36 -6.75
CA GLY A 90 3.86 -8.42 -7.22
C GLY A 90 3.10 -7.10 -7.05
N ILE A 91 3.82 -5.98 -6.98
CA ILE A 91 3.24 -4.63 -6.90
C ILE A 91 2.74 -4.24 -8.30
N ASP A 92 1.46 -3.84 -8.39
CA ASP A 92 0.86 -3.37 -9.64
C ASP A 92 1.10 -1.89 -9.88
N MET A 93 1.09 -1.09 -8.81
CA MET A 93 1.32 0.36 -8.87
C MET A 93 2.22 0.80 -7.72
N LEU A 94 3.16 1.70 -8.00
CA LEU A 94 4.11 2.22 -7.02
C LEU A 94 4.16 3.74 -7.09
N SER A 95 3.88 4.42 -5.98
CA SER A 95 3.95 5.89 -5.91
C SER A 95 5.25 6.33 -5.23
N VAL A 96 5.89 7.34 -5.80
CA VAL A 96 7.11 7.96 -5.28
C VAL A 96 7.02 9.47 -5.43
N SER A 97 7.58 10.19 -4.46
CA SER A 97 7.71 11.66 -4.54
C SER A 97 9.18 12.07 -4.60
N GLY A 98 9.51 12.95 -5.56
CA GLY A 98 10.89 13.35 -5.80
C GLY A 98 11.54 14.11 -4.64
N HIS A 99 10.81 14.90 -3.87
CA HIS A 99 11.39 15.69 -2.77
C HIS A 99 11.96 14.83 -1.64
N LYS A 100 11.55 13.58 -1.53
CA LYS A 100 12.08 12.63 -0.54
C LYS A 100 13.39 11.96 -0.97
N ILE A 101 13.77 12.09 -2.24
CA ILE A 101 15.00 11.54 -2.81
C ILE A 101 15.88 12.66 -3.40
N HIS A 102 15.83 13.85 -2.81
CA HIS A 102 16.62 15.03 -3.20
C HIS A 102 16.35 15.55 -4.61
N ALA A 103 15.20 15.19 -5.20
CA ALA A 103 14.73 15.78 -6.46
C ALA A 103 13.91 17.05 -6.19
N PRO A 104 13.63 17.88 -7.21
CA PRO A 104 12.79 19.07 -7.03
C PRO A 104 11.41 18.74 -6.44
N LYS A 105 10.87 19.64 -5.63
CA LYS A 105 9.51 19.51 -5.09
C LYS A 105 8.50 19.50 -6.23
N GLY A 106 7.43 18.73 -6.05
CA GLY A 106 6.36 18.59 -7.04
C GLY A 106 6.65 17.54 -8.11
N THR A 107 7.80 16.85 -8.04
CA THR A 107 8.12 15.73 -8.93
C THR A 107 7.85 14.40 -8.25
N GLY A 108 7.54 13.39 -9.02
CA GLY A 108 7.29 12.04 -8.55
C GLY A 108 7.01 11.11 -9.71
N PHE A 109 6.73 9.84 -9.43
CA PHE A 109 6.30 8.89 -10.45
C PHE A 109 5.37 7.81 -9.86
N LEU A 110 4.64 7.18 -10.76
CA LEU A 110 3.73 6.09 -10.47
C LEU A 110 4.08 4.87 -11.33
#